data_2c6b5d29bb0ab035ac8fb5365246acc2
#
_entry.id   2c6b5d29bb0ab035ac8fb5365246acc2
#
_cell.length_a   1.000
_cell.length_b   1.000
_cell.length_c   1.000
_cell.angle_alpha   90.00
_cell.angle_beta   90.00
_cell.angle_gamma   90.00
#
_symmetry.space_group_name_H-M   'P 1'
#
loop_
_entity.id
_entity.type
_entity.pdbx_description
1 polymer ?
#
loop_
_entity_poly.entity_id
_entity_poly.type
_entity_poly.pdbx_seq_one_letter_code
_entity_poly.pdbx_strand_id
1 'polypeptide(L)'
;MQLFNVIFRTLFIYFFVSLSYRIMGKREVGQLGIIDLIVSILIAELVAISIENTSDSMALTIIPIGILVLIEIGFAFFSIKSKKFRILMQGKPSMIICDGEINYHELINQRYNLDDLLLNLRQNKIKSIEDVEYAFLEANGKLSVFPYDNLKPKKLFPLPIILDGKIE
;
A
#
# COMPACT_ATOMS: atom_id res chain seq x y z
N MET A 1 42.06 -5.85 -1.15
CA MET A 1 41.23 -5.45 -2.31
C MET A 1 39.73 -5.83 -2.15
N GLN A 2 39.40 -7.07 -1.70
CA GLN A 2 37.99 -7.49 -1.55
C GLN A 2 37.17 -6.59 -0.60
N LEU A 3 37.68 -6.26 0.59
CA LEU A 3 36.98 -5.43 1.55
C LEU A 3 36.65 -4.03 0.99
N PHE A 4 37.59 -3.42 0.27
CA PHE A 4 37.36 -2.11 -0.36
C PHE A 4 36.28 -2.19 -1.44
N ASN A 5 36.27 -3.25 -2.25
CA ASN A 5 35.21 -3.48 -3.25
C ASN A 5 33.82 -3.64 -2.59
N VAL A 6 33.74 -4.38 -1.49
CA VAL A 6 32.47 -4.54 -0.73
C VAL A 6 31.98 -3.19 -0.21
N ILE A 7 32.86 -2.41 0.43
CA ILE A 7 32.49 -1.10 0.98
C ILE A 7 32.03 -0.16 -0.13
N PHE A 8 32.79 -0.04 -1.21
CA PHE A 8 32.44 0.83 -2.33
C PHE A 8 31.11 0.41 -2.98
N ARG A 9 30.92 -0.89 -3.21
CA ARG A 9 29.70 -1.47 -3.79
C ARG A 9 28.49 -1.18 -2.91
N THR A 10 28.60 -1.39 -1.59
CA THR A 10 27.53 -1.14 -0.64
C THR A 10 27.13 0.33 -0.63
N LEU A 11 28.10 1.24 -0.57
CA LEU A 11 27.83 2.68 -0.60
C LEU A 11 27.16 3.10 -1.91
N PHE A 12 27.68 2.64 -3.04
CA PHE A 12 27.11 2.96 -4.34
C PHE A 12 25.66 2.47 -4.46
N ILE A 13 25.40 1.20 -4.10
CA ILE A 13 24.07 0.61 -4.17
C ILE A 13 23.10 1.34 -3.22
N TYR A 14 23.56 1.70 -2.01
CA TYR A 14 22.74 2.46 -1.06
C TYR A 14 22.26 3.78 -1.67
N PHE A 15 23.17 4.57 -2.25
CA PHE A 15 22.78 5.82 -2.89
C PHE A 15 21.91 5.60 -4.13
N PHE A 16 22.22 4.59 -4.93
CA PHE A 16 21.43 4.25 -6.11
C PHE A 16 20.00 3.85 -5.75
N VAL A 17 19.83 2.97 -4.76
CA VAL A 17 18.49 2.56 -4.28
C VAL A 17 17.75 3.73 -3.63
N SER A 18 18.44 4.53 -2.81
CA SER A 18 17.84 5.72 -2.20
C SER A 18 17.33 6.71 -3.26
N LEU A 19 18.09 6.90 -4.34
CA LEU A 19 17.68 7.73 -5.47
C LEU A 19 16.50 7.10 -6.22
N SER A 20 16.52 5.79 -6.41
CA SER A 20 15.44 5.02 -7.05
C SER A 20 14.11 5.22 -6.32
N TYR A 21 14.07 5.02 -5.00
CA TYR A 21 12.87 5.27 -4.19
C TYR A 21 12.43 6.74 -4.23
N ARG A 22 13.36 7.67 -4.29
CA ARG A 22 13.03 9.09 -4.41
C ARG A 22 12.36 9.43 -5.74
N ILE A 23 12.77 8.78 -6.83
CA ILE A 23 12.18 8.96 -8.17
C ILE A 23 10.80 8.32 -8.25
N MET A 24 10.60 7.15 -7.63
CA MET A 24 9.30 6.46 -7.55
C MET A 24 8.24 7.31 -6.84
N GLY A 25 8.63 8.16 -5.91
CA GLY A 25 7.76 9.17 -5.31
C GLY A 25 7.42 8.95 -3.83
N LYS A 26 6.73 9.94 -3.22
CA LYS A 26 6.44 9.95 -1.76
C LYS A 26 5.39 8.91 -1.34
N ARG A 27 4.63 8.36 -2.27
CA ARG A 27 3.59 7.37 -1.99
C ARG A 27 4.18 6.08 -1.43
N GLU A 28 5.35 5.70 -1.94
CA GLU A 28 6.09 4.50 -1.54
C GLU A 28 6.45 4.47 -0.05
N VAL A 29 6.66 5.63 0.57
CA VAL A 29 7.14 5.72 1.96
C VAL A 29 6.00 5.79 2.98
N GLY A 30 4.79 6.20 2.57
CA GLY A 30 3.71 6.52 3.50
C GLY A 30 2.66 5.41 3.69
N GLN A 31 2.27 4.74 2.62
CA GLN A 31 1.28 3.66 2.64
C GLN A 31 1.63 2.64 1.56
N LEU A 32 2.50 1.70 1.90
CA LEU A 32 2.92 0.63 1.00
C LEU A 32 1.71 -0.20 0.56
N GLY A 33 1.44 -0.21 -0.72
CA GLY A 33 0.54 -1.17 -1.36
C GLY A 33 1.20 -2.54 -1.47
N ILE A 34 0.43 -3.55 -1.88
CA ILE A 34 0.96 -4.91 -2.06
C ILE A 34 2.03 -4.92 -3.16
N ILE A 35 1.83 -4.16 -4.23
CA ILE A 35 2.78 -4.08 -5.36
C ILE A 35 4.08 -3.44 -4.90
N ASP A 36 4.00 -2.31 -4.19
CA ASP A 36 5.14 -1.57 -3.66
C ASP A 36 5.98 -2.45 -2.72
N LEU A 37 5.30 -3.29 -1.90
CA LEU A 37 5.96 -4.27 -1.03
C LEU A 37 6.72 -5.34 -1.84
N ILE A 38 6.11 -5.90 -2.90
CA ILE A 38 6.75 -6.88 -3.77
C ILE A 38 8.01 -6.30 -4.40
N VAL A 39 7.93 -5.10 -4.94
CA VAL A 39 9.07 -4.42 -5.56
C VAL A 39 10.16 -4.14 -4.53
N SER A 40 9.79 -3.73 -3.31
CA SER A 40 10.76 -3.50 -2.23
C SER A 40 11.51 -4.78 -1.85
N ILE A 41 10.82 -5.92 -1.77
CA ILE A 41 11.44 -7.22 -1.48
C ILE A 41 12.37 -7.63 -2.63
N LEU A 42 11.96 -7.48 -3.89
CA LEU A 42 12.79 -7.80 -5.06
C LEU A 42 14.06 -6.94 -5.10
N ILE A 43 13.94 -5.64 -4.83
CA ILE A 43 15.11 -4.75 -4.76
C ILE A 43 16.05 -5.18 -3.62
N ALA A 44 15.50 -5.50 -2.43
CA ALA A 44 16.32 -5.93 -1.29
C ALA A 44 17.10 -7.21 -1.60
N GLU A 45 16.48 -8.18 -2.27
CA GLU A 45 17.13 -9.43 -2.69
C GLU A 45 18.24 -9.17 -3.72
N LEU A 46 17.99 -8.36 -4.74
CA LEU A 46 18.98 -7.98 -5.74
C LEU A 46 20.20 -7.29 -5.12
N VAL A 47 19.97 -6.44 -4.12
CA VAL A 47 21.02 -5.76 -3.35
C VAL A 47 21.82 -6.76 -2.52
N ALA A 48 21.16 -7.69 -1.81
CA ALA A 48 21.81 -8.71 -1.00
C ALA A 48 22.75 -9.57 -1.84
N ILE A 49 22.25 -10.12 -2.96
CA ILE A 49 23.04 -10.92 -3.91
C ILE A 49 24.23 -10.12 -4.44
N SER A 50 24.03 -8.85 -4.74
CA SER A 50 25.11 -8.00 -5.28
C SER A 50 26.23 -7.72 -4.27
N ILE A 51 25.90 -7.57 -3.01
CA ILE A 51 26.89 -7.34 -1.95
C ILE A 51 27.67 -8.63 -1.65
N GLU A 52 26.98 -9.78 -1.68
CA GLU A 52 27.57 -11.08 -1.44
C GLU A 52 28.53 -11.49 -2.57
N ASN A 53 28.11 -11.33 -3.83
CA ASN A 53 28.88 -11.75 -5.01
C ASN A 53 29.63 -10.56 -5.63
N THR A 54 30.74 -10.17 -5.03
CA THR A 54 31.56 -9.04 -5.50
C THR A 54 32.29 -9.28 -6.82
N SER A 55 32.37 -10.53 -7.27
CA SER A 55 32.93 -10.91 -8.57
C SER A 55 32.03 -10.58 -9.75
N ASP A 56 30.73 -10.49 -9.50
CA ASP A 56 29.75 -10.24 -10.54
C ASP A 56 29.72 -8.76 -10.93
N SER A 57 29.33 -8.49 -12.17
CA SER A 57 29.17 -7.12 -12.66
C SER A 57 28.04 -6.41 -11.90
N MET A 58 28.28 -5.19 -11.45
CA MET A 58 27.23 -4.33 -10.86
C MET A 58 26.06 -4.10 -11.82
N ALA A 59 26.24 -4.21 -13.12
CA ALA A 59 25.18 -4.07 -14.11
C ALA A 59 24.07 -5.11 -13.90
N LEU A 60 24.39 -6.31 -13.41
CA LEU A 60 23.40 -7.35 -13.10
C LEU A 60 22.44 -6.97 -11.96
N THR A 61 22.79 -5.98 -11.17
CA THR A 61 21.94 -5.42 -10.10
C THR A 61 21.27 -4.13 -10.54
N ILE A 62 22.03 -3.23 -11.17
CA ILE A 62 21.53 -1.90 -11.56
C ILE A 62 20.42 -2.00 -12.63
N ILE A 63 20.61 -2.89 -13.63
CA ILE A 63 19.64 -3.03 -14.72
C ILE A 63 18.30 -3.55 -14.23
N PRO A 64 18.20 -4.67 -13.46
CA PRO A 64 16.92 -5.13 -12.93
C PRO A 64 16.24 -4.10 -12.00
N ILE A 65 16.98 -3.45 -11.11
CA ILE A 65 16.42 -2.39 -10.26
C ILE A 65 15.88 -1.24 -11.10
N GLY A 66 16.62 -0.81 -12.13
CA GLY A 66 16.16 0.22 -13.06
C GLY A 66 14.86 -0.17 -13.78
N ILE A 67 14.73 -1.43 -14.19
CA ILE A 67 13.50 -1.96 -14.79
C ILE A 67 12.35 -1.93 -13.79
N LEU A 68 12.57 -2.36 -12.54
CA LEU A 68 11.54 -2.30 -11.49
C LEU A 68 11.07 -0.86 -11.24
N VAL A 69 11.99 0.10 -11.16
CA VAL A 69 11.68 1.53 -11.02
C VAL A 69 10.83 2.03 -12.20
N LEU A 70 11.18 1.66 -13.43
CA LEU A 70 10.41 2.05 -14.61
C LEU A 70 9.00 1.43 -14.62
N ILE A 71 8.87 0.17 -14.20
CA ILE A 71 7.58 -0.51 -14.05
C ILE A 71 6.71 0.24 -13.02
N GLU A 72 7.26 0.61 -11.85
CA GLU A 72 6.53 1.35 -10.81
C GLU A 72 6.07 2.73 -11.30
N ILE A 73 6.94 3.48 -11.95
CA ILE A 73 6.57 4.76 -12.55
C ILE A 73 5.46 4.56 -13.58
N GLY A 74 5.56 3.52 -14.41
CA GLY A 74 4.53 3.15 -15.36
C GLY A 74 3.19 2.84 -14.69
N PHE A 75 3.20 2.02 -13.63
CA PHE A 75 2.01 1.70 -12.83
C PHE A 75 1.40 2.94 -12.20
N ALA A 76 2.20 3.83 -11.63
CA ALA A 76 1.72 5.09 -11.07
C ALA A 76 1.02 5.93 -12.14
N PHE A 77 1.62 6.06 -13.33
CA PHE A 77 1.05 6.80 -14.45
C PHE A 77 -0.29 6.20 -14.92
N PHE A 78 -0.36 4.88 -15.16
CA PHE A 78 -1.59 4.21 -15.59
C PHE A 78 -2.66 4.23 -14.50
N SER A 79 -2.27 4.14 -13.23
CA SER A 79 -3.16 4.20 -12.07
C SER A 79 -3.86 5.56 -11.95
N ILE A 80 -3.17 6.65 -12.28
CA ILE A 80 -3.76 8.00 -12.34
C ILE A 80 -4.74 8.11 -13.51
N LYS A 81 -4.40 7.54 -14.66
CA LYS A 81 -5.17 7.69 -15.89
C LYS A 81 -6.39 6.77 -15.98
N SER A 82 -6.40 5.63 -15.28
CA SER A 82 -7.45 4.60 -15.40
C SER A 82 -7.92 4.09 -14.06
N LYS A 83 -9.18 4.41 -13.68
CA LYS A 83 -9.86 3.86 -12.50
C LYS A 83 -9.90 2.33 -12.53
N LYS A 84 -10.18 1.73 -13.70
CA LYS A 84 -10.24 0.26 -13.85
C LYS A 84 -8.89 -0.38 -13.57
N PHE A 85 -7.80 0.20 -14.10
CA PHE A 85 -6.44 -0.28 -13.85
C PHE A 85 -6.07 -0.15 -12.38
N ARG A 86 -6.39 0.98 -11.75
CA ARG A 86 -6.14 1.22 -10.31
C ARG A 86 -6.86 0.19 -9.44
N ILE A 87 -8.16 -0.06 -9.70
CA ILE A 87 -8.95 -1.05 -8.94
C ILE A 87 -8.40 -2.46 -9.15
N LEU A 88 -8.00 -2.82 -10.37
CA LEU A 88 -7.44 -4.14 -10.67
C LEU A 88 -6.12 -4.38 -9.93
N MET A 89 -5.25 -3.39 -9.87
CA MET A 89 -3.90 -3.52 -9.31
C MET A 89 -3.85 -3.28 -7.79
N GLN A 90 -4.58 -2.29 -7.30
CA GLN A 90 -4.51 -1.88 -5.90
C GLN A 90 -5.70 -2.38 -5.07
N GLY A 91 -6.78 -2.82 -5.72
CA GLY A 91 -8.04 -3.10 -5.05
C GLY A 91 -8.88 -1.83 -4.81
N LYS A 92 -10.02 -2.02 -4.18
CA LYS A 92 -10.92 -0.96 -3.71
C LYS A 92 -11.16 -1.12 -2.21
N PRO A 93 -11.40 -0.04 -1.48
CA PRO A 93 -11.89 -0.14 -0.11
C PRO A 93 -13.23 -0.89 -0.07
N SER A 94 -13.41 -1.72 0.96
CA SER A 94 -14.62 -2.50 1.17
C SER A 94 -15.31 -2.06 2.46
N MET A 95 -16.60 -1.68 2.37
CA MET A 95 -17.36 -1.24 3.53
C MET A 95 -17.80 -2.45 4.36
N ILE A 96 -17.19 -2.58 5.54
CA ILE A 96 -17.40 -3.70 6.47
C ILE A 96 -18.47 -3.40 7.51
N ILE A 97 -18.59 -2.13 7.93
CA ILE A 97 -19.65 -1.67 8.84
C ILE A 97 -20.35 -0.48 8.17
N CYS A 98 -21.68 -0.48 8.25
CA CYS A 98 -22.55 0.59 7.79
C CYS A 98 -23.65 0.82 8.82
N ASP A 99 -23.79 2.05 9.32
CA ASP A 99 -24.80 2.43 10.34
C ASP A 99 -24.83 1.51 11.58
N GLY A 100 -23.65 1.10 12.07
CA GLY A 100 -23.53 0.23 13.23
C GLY A 100 -23.78 -1.25 12.95
N GLU A 101 -24.06 -1.63 11.72
CA GLU A 101 -24.33 -3.01 11.30
C GLU A 101 -23.20 -3.59 10.48
N ILE A 102 -22.88 -4.86 10.72
CA ILE A 102 -21.82 -5.57 9.99
C ILE A 102 -22.36 -6.04 8.63
N ASN A 103 -21.60 -5.75 7.57
CA ASN A 103 -21.81 -6.33 6.26
C ASN A 103 -21.13 -7.71 6.18
N TYR A 104 -21.81 -8.76 6.63
CA TYR A 104 -21.28 -10.13 6.63
C TYR A 104 -20.90 -10.64 5.24
N HIS A 105 -21.65 -10.23 4.21
CA HIS A 105 -21.31 -10.62 2.84
C HIS A 105 -19.95 -10.08 2.42
N GLU A 106 -19.67 -8.83 2.77
CA GLU A 106 -18.39 -8.21 2.43
C GLU A 106 -17.24 -8.79 3.29
N LEU A 107 -17.47 -9.10 4.58
CA LEU A 107 -16.49 -9.80 5.41
C LEU A 107 -16.03 -11.12 4.76
N ILE A 108 -16.99 -11.92 4.28
CA ILE A 108 -16.70 -13.21 3.62
C ILE A 108 -15.93 -12.98 2.32
N ASN A 109 -16.34 -12.00 1.51
CA ASN A 109 -15.67 -11.66 0.25
C ASN A 109 -14.21 -11.27 0.46
N GLN A 110 -13.94 -10.52 1.53
CA GLN A 110 -12.59 -10.05 1.88
C GLN A 110 -11.80 -11.09 2.70
N ARG A 111 -12.40 -12.26 3.02
CA ARG A 111 -11.81 -13.28 3.90
C ARG A 111 -11.37 -12.71 5.24
N TYR A 112 -12.15 -11.77 5.74
CA TYR A 112 -11.89 -11.04 6.98
C TYR A 112 -12.82 -11.57 8.07
N ASN A 113 -12.27 -12.08 9.17
CA ASN A 113 -13.09 -12.68 10.21
C ASN A 113 -13.55 -11.67 11.25
N LEU A 114 -14.51 -12.06 12.07
CA LEU A 114 -15.08 -11.18 13.10
C LEU A 114 -14.06 -10.85 14.20
N ASP A 115 -13.17 -11.79 14.53
CA ASP A 115 -12.15 -11.57 15.56
C ASP A 115 -11.13 -10.54 15.11
N ASP A 116 -10.74 -10.56 13.82
CA ASP A 116 -9.88 -9.54 13.21
C ASP A 116 -10.57 -8.16 13.21
N LEU A 117 -11.87 -8.12 12.91
CA LEU A 117 -12.64 -6.88 12.97
C LEU A 117 -12.63 -6.29 14.38
N LEU A 118 -12.98 -7.11 15.38
CA LEU A 118 -13.02 -6.69 16.78
C LEU A 118 -11.62 -6.28 17.29
N LEU A 119 -10.57 -6.97 16.87
CA LEU A 119 -9.19 -6.61 17.18
C LEU A 119 -8.84 -5.22 16.63
N ASN A 120 -9.15 -4.98 15.34
CA ASN A 120 -8.88 -3.70 14.69
C ASN A 120 -9.72 -2.55 15.30
N LEU A 121 -10.98 -2.80 15.68
CA LEU A 121 -11.79 -1.81 16.39
C LEU A 121 -11.14 -1.42 17.73
N ARG A 122 -10.67 -2.40 18.51
CA ARG A 122 -9.95 -2.13 19.78
C ARG A 122 -8.65 -1.33 19.54
N GLN A 123 -7.90 -1.63 18.47
CA GLN A 123 -6.70 -0.87 18.11
C GLN A 123 -7.03 0.59 17.79
N ASN A 124 -8.21 0.83 17.19
CA ASN A 124 -8.76 2.16 16.93
C ASN A 124 -9.49 2.78 18.13
N LYS A 125 -9.38 2.16 19.34
CA LYS A 125 -9.99 2.62 20.61
C LYS A 125 -11.52 2.61 20.59
N ILE A 126 -12.14 1.83 19.72
CA ILE A 126 -13.60 1.63 19.65
C ILE A 126 -13.94 0.39 20.50
N LYS A 127 -14.98 0.51 21.34
CA LYS A 127 -15.38 -0.54 22.28
C LYS A 127 -16.44 -1.47 21.71
N SER A 128 -17.39 -0.92 20.94
CA SER A 128 -18.53 -1.65 20.38
C SER A 128 -18.68 -1.37 18.90
N ILE A 129 -19.21 -2.34 18.16
CA ILE A 129 -19.57 -2.19 16.74
C ILE A 129 -20.65 -1.12 16.58
N GLU A 130 -21.58 -1.04 17.53
CA GLU A 130 -22.67 -0.07 17.57
C GLU A 130 -22.20 1.38 17.68
N ASP A 131 -20.96 1.61 18.14
CA ASP A 131 -20.33 2.93 18.21
C ASP A 131 -19.79 3.39 16.84
N VAL A 132 -19.82 2.52 15.82
CA VAL A 132 -19.24 2.77 14.51
C VAL A 132 -20.32 3.11 13.49
N GLU A 133 -20.25 4.30 12.92
CA GLU A 133 -21.12 4.69 11.82
C GLU A 133 -20.70 3.99 10.54
N TYR A 134 -19.40 4.09 10.18
CA TYR A 134 -18.82 3.40 9.00
C TYR A 134 -17.45 2.80 9.32
N ALA A 135 -17.16 1.64 8.77
CA ALA A 135 -15.80 1.10 8.73
C ALA A 135 -15.48 0.54 7.35
N PHE A 136 -14.30 0.89 6.83
CA PHE A 136 -13.80 0.46 5.54
C PHE A 136 -12.51 -0.34 5.72
N LEU A 137 -12.49 -1.52 5.11
CA LEU A 137 -11.25 -2.28 4.95
C LEU A 137 -10.54 -1.74 3.70
N GLU A 138 -9.43 -1.06 3.93
CA GLU A 138 -8.62 -0.47 2.87
C GLU A 138 -7.87 -1.53 2.06
N ALA A 139 -7.44 -1.18 0.86
CA ALA A 139 -6.70 -2.08 -0.02
C ALA A 139 -5.38 -2.60 0.56
N ASN A 140 -4.80 -1.89 1.53
CA ASN A 140 -3.60 -2.30 2.27
C ASN A 140 -3.90 -3.17 3.51
N GLY A 141 -5.17 -3.57 3.71
CA GLY A 141 -5.62 -4.39 4.84
C GLY A 141 -5.83 -3.64 6.15
N LYS A 142 -5.65 -2.31 6.20
CA LYS A 142 -5.97 -1.50 7.37
C LYS A 142 -7.46 -1.21 7.46
N LEU A 143 -7.98 -1.09 8.68
CA LEU A 143 -9.35 -0.69 8.92
C LEU A 143 -9.43 0.81 9.20
N SER A 144 -10.13 1.55 8.35
CA SER A 144 -10.51 2.95 8.58
C SER A 144 -11.86 2.98 9.28
N VAL A 145 -11.93 3.59 10.48
CA VAL A 145 -13.14 3.58 11.31
C VAL A 145 -13.64 4.99 11.54
N PHE A 146 -14.93 5.18 11.32
CA PHE A 146 -15.65 6.43 11.54
C PHE A 146 -16.71 6.20 12.61
N PRO A 147 -16.45 6.59 13.87
CA PRO A 147 -17.43 6.46 14.95
C PRO A 147 -18.57 7.47 14.79
N TYR A 148 -19.72 7.20 15.41
CA TYR A 148 -20.78 8.18 15.51
C TYR A 148 -20.31 9.44 16.24
N ASP A 149 -20.59 10.59 15.66
CA ASP A 149 -20.34 11.89 16.28
C ASP A 149 -21.62 12.33 17.02
N ASN A 150 -21.67 12.04 18.32
CA ASN A 150 -22.81 12.37 19.17
C ASN A 150 -23.10 13.88 19.30
N LEU A 151 -22.19 14.73 18.80
CA LEU A 151 -22.31 16.19 18.85
C LEU A 151 -22.85 16.80 17.56
N LYS A 152 -23.00 16.01 16.50
CA LYS A 152 -23.47 16.48 15.19
C LYS A 152 -24.74 15.73 14.77
N PRO A 153 -25.71 16.45 14.12
CA PRO A 153 -26.85 15.77 13.51
C PRO A 153 -26.31 14.72 12.51
N LYS A 154 -26.96 13.54 12.46
CA LYS A 154 -26.63 12.46 11.51
C LYS A 154 -26.46 13.04 10.11
N LYS A 155 -25.23 13.23 9.69
CA LYS A 155 -24.91 13.58 8.31
C LYS A 155 -24.54 12.30 7.59
N LEU A 156 -25.13 12.09 6.42
CA LEU A 156 -24.73 11.04 5.52
C LEU A 156 -23.21 11.14 5.27
N PHE A 157 -22.53 10.01 5.26
CA PHE A 157 -21.12 9.97 4.90
C PHE A 157 -20.94 10.64 3.52
N PRO A 158 -20.05 11.63 3.38
CA PRO A 158 -19.89 12.33 2.12
C PRO A 158 -19.27 11.37 1.09
N LEU A 159 -20.12 10.76 0.28
CA LEU A 159 -19.66 9.99 -0.87
C LEU A 159 -19.25 10.96 -1.98
N PRO A 160 -18.16 10.71 -2.68
CA PRO A 160 -17.80 11.51 -3.84
C PRO A 160 -18.85 11.30 -4.94
N ILE A 161 -19.55 12.37 -5.30
CA ILE A 161 -20.52 12.36 -6.41
C ILE A 161 -19.79 12.30 -7.74
N ILE A 162 -18.58 12.88 -7.81
CA ILE A 162 -17.74 12.87 -9.00
C ILE A 162 -16.43 12.19 -8.64
N LEU A 163 -16.16 11.07 -9.28
CA LEU A 163 -14.90 10.34 -9.15
C LEU A 163 -14.24 10.26 -10.53
N ASP A 164 -12.97 10.70 -10.62
CA ASP A 164 -12.22 10.71 -11.88
C ASP A 164 -12.97 11.44 -13.05
N GLY A 165 -13.73 12.51 -12.71
CA GLY A 165 -14.49 13.30 -13.69
C GLY A 165 -15.80 12.67 -14.16
N LYS A 166 -16.26 11.57 -13.53
CA LYS A 166 -17.54 10.91 -13.81
C LYS A 166 -18.45 10.99 -12.59
N ILE A 167 -19.74 11.20 -12.84
CA ILE A 167 -20.79 11.09 -11.82
C ILE A 167 -21.02 9.61 -11.54
N GLU A 168 -20.98 9.20 -10.26
CA GLU A 168 -21.30 7.85 -9.82
C GLU A 168 -22.72 7.72 -9.29
#